data_90a97ef38d31f9277c41e9684976cc18
#
_entry.id   90a97ef38d31f9277c41e9684976cc18
#
_cell.length_a   1.000
_cell.length_b   1.000
_cell.length_c   1.000
_cell.angle_alpha   90.00
_cell.angle_beta   90.00
_cell.angle_gamma   90.00
#
_symmetry.space_group_name_H-M   'P 1'
#
loop_
_entity.id
_entity.type
_entity.pdbx_description
1 polymer ?
#
loop_
_entity_poly.entity_id
_entity_poly.type
_entity_poly.pdbx_seq_one_letter_code
_entity_poly.pdbx_strand_id
1 'polypeptide(L)'
;ISSDDVSLESAVDTAKDIVSSLNDEGCDYVIAIAHGGDAFAHEIAKSVDGINTVVASCDVDEKWEVETEGDTNIVSCGENGQYLGVLDINKEDGSISGYQLVAVTSEIEENPDVAYRINDYTNQVSSALFDAYGVSVDKTMAANPFNFTPVDHSTNELLNNNTADLITDAYALAYDDWYAQWYASWKTKKKQMLKAAQSLVDKNTEEQPAEESTEEQVEATPTPTPDTPEYQKLEEIQNMKPTVKKRAIGLISKKEIQSTFTKDSISALDAYNVVPNGTGSDGSYGESLILVFLKGSDVRKLCEYDVTYGRKGDGENQLYFSGLKYTYSDYRQDNNHVEEVYVDAVNDYYVPVHNDELYPVVTTLSTARDLLNLSSYTDGSLNMRYYDVNGGKIQKLSANVLTYKKKELKSFKAICTYLSELERNSDNIAEVSSSYKNAAEVKTEDTEFTLWGFFKNTTESQLSKYIKLVSGILVAILAIKLLAFIISKKKEKDEESQDELKQTGTG
;
A
#
# COMPACT_ATOMS: atom_id res chain seq x y z
N ILE A 1 -9.02 -13.27 15.05
CA ILE A 1 -9.84 -14.47 15.21
C ILE A 1 -9.34 -15.46 14.18
N SER A 2 -8.91 -16.65 14.59
CA SER A 2 -8.48 -17.71 13.66
C SER A 2 -9.69 -18.28 12.93
N SER A 3 -9.54 -18.68 11.67
CA SER A 3 -10.59 -19.40 10.93
C SER A 3 -11.08 -20.68 11.62
N ASP A 4 -10.25 -21.23 12.54
CA ASP A 4 -10.57 -22.42 13.30
C ASP A 4 -11.52 -22.12 14.50
N ASP A 5 -11.69 -20.85 14.86
CA ASP A 5 -12.52 -20.39 15.97
C ASP A 5 -13.94 -19.96 15.54
N VAL A 6 -14.19 -19.90 14.22
CA VAL A 6 -15.48 -19.42 13.65
C VAL A 6 -15.93 -20.38 12.56
N SER A 7 -17.16 -20.88 12.67
CA SER A 7 -17.83 -21.59 11.59
C SER A 7 -18.92 -20.69 10.98
N LEU A 8 -18.95 -20.60 9.66
CA LEU A 8 -20.02 -19.92 8.93
C LEU A 8 -21.05 -20.97 8.50
N GLU A 9 -22.32 -20.70 8.82
CA GLU A 9 -23.44 -21.49 8.34
C GLU A 9 -23.94 -20.90 7.00
N SER A 10 -24.64 -21.72 6.22
CA SER A 10 -25.28 -21.29 5.00
C SER A 10 -26.34 -20.23 5.30
N ALA A 11 -26.20 -19.03 4.71
CA ALA A 11 -27.19 -17.95 4.92
C ALA A 11 -28.59 -18.35 4.46
N VAL A 12 -28.68 -19.09 3.34
CA VAL A 12 -29.95 -19.58 2.79
C VAL A 12 -30.60 -20.60 3.73
N ASP A 13 -29.85 -21.56 4.26
CA ASP A 13 -30.41 -22.58 5.14
C ASP A 13 -30.82 -21.97 6.48
N THR A 14 -30.00 -21.09 7.04
CA THR A 14 -30.34 -20.34 8.27
C THR A 14 -31.61 -19.48 8.07
N ALA A 15 -31.73 -18.81 6.91
CA ALA A 15 -32.90 -18.00 6.60
C ALA A 15 -34.17 -18.85 6.50
N LYS A 16 -34.10 -20.07 5.92
CA LYS A 16 -35.23 -21.00 5.87
C LYS A 16 -35.72 -21.41 7.26
N ASP A 17 -34.79 -21.73 8.15
CA ASP A 17 -35.12 -22.12 9.52
C ASP A 17 -35.75 -20.95 10.30
N ILE A 18 -35.24 -19.75 10.12
CA ILE A 18 -35.77 -18.53 10.75
C ILE A 18 -37.17 -18.21 10.21
N VAL A 19 -37.39 -18.27 8.90
CA VAL A 19 -38.72 -18.01 8.28
C VAL A 19 -39.72 -19.05 8.76
N SER A 20 -39.35 -20.33 8.87
CA SER A 20 -40.21 -21.38 9.44
C SER A 20 -40.63 -21.02 10.86
N SER A 21 -39.70 -20.61 11.71
CA SER A 21 -39.97 -20.23 13.10
C SER A 21 -40.88 -18.98 13.18
N LEU A 22 -40.67 -17.99 12.33
CA LEU A 22 -41.51 -16.79 12.29
C LEU A 22 -42.96 -17.10 11.87
N ASN A 23 -43.13 -18.02 10.92
CA ASN A 23 -44.47 -18.47 10.48
C ASN A 23 -45.17 -19.27 11.62
N ASP A 24 -44.44 -20.09 12.34
CA ASP A 24 -44.98 -20.83 13.49
C ASP A 24 -45.36 -19.89 14.65
N GLU A 25 -44.69 -18.76 14.79
CA GLU A 25 -45.04 -17.68 15.73
C GLU A 25 -46.23 -16.80 15.26
N GLY A 26 -46.70 -17.00 14.03
CA GLY A 26 -47.84 -16.31 13.47
C GLY A 26 -47.51 -14.92 12.87
N CYS A 27 -46.32 -14.75 12.33
CA CYS A 27 -45.97 -13.54 11.59
C CYS A 27 -46.69 -13.52 10.24
N ASP A 28 -47.39 -12.43 9.95
CA ASP A 28 -48.17 -12.23 8.71
C ASP A 28 -47.32 -11.73 7.54
N TYR A 29 -46.13 -11.14 7.84
CA TYR A 29 -45.25 -10.54 6.84
C TYR A 29 -43.79 -10.63 7.29
N VAL A 30 -42.95 -11.22 6.47
CA VAL A 30 -41.53 -11.41 6.75
C VAL A 30 -40.67 -10.52 5.86
N ILE A 31 -39.80 -9.72 6.47
CA ILE A 31 -38.84 -8.86 5.81
C ILE A 31 -37.43 -9.37 6.10
N ALA A 32 -36.66 -9.66 5.06
CA ALA A 32 -35.24 -9.97 5.18
C ALA A 32 -34.41 -8.74 4.87
N ILE A 33 -33.41 -8.44 5.69
CA ILE A 33 -32.40 -7.43 5.41
C ILE A 33 -31.14 -8.18 4.96
N ALA A 34 -30.82 -8.06 3.65
CA ALA A 34 -29.71 -8.76 3.01
C ALA A 34 -28.53 -7.79 2.79
N HIS A 35 -27.47 -7.96 3.58
CA HIS A 35 -26.23 -7.20 3.43
C HIS A 35 -25.15 -8.08 2.79
N GLY A 36 -25.15 -8.14 1.46
CA GLY A 36 -24.25 -9.02 0.70
C GLY A 36 -24.29 -8.77 -0.81
N GLY A 37 -24.77 -7.60 -1.21
CA GLY A 37 -24.89 -7.20 -2.61
C GLY A 37 -26.19 -7.66 -3.28
N ASP A 38 -26.39 -7.18 -4.49
CA ASP A 38 -27.62 -7.43 -5.26
C ASP A 38 -27.83 -8.91 -5.58
N ALA A 39 -26.78 -9.61 -6.02
CA ALA A 39 -26.83 -11.03 -6.32
C ALA A 39 -27.23 -11.89 -5.10
N PHE A 40 -26.75 -11.52 -3.90
CA PHE A 40 -27.11 -12.19 -2.66
C PHE A 40 -28.58 -11.94 -2.27
N ALA A 41 -29.08 -10.72 -2.45
CA ALA A 41 -30.48 -10.40 -2.21
C ALA A 41 -31.41 -11.24 -3.11
N HIS A 42 -31.09 -11.37 -4.39
CA HIS A 42 -31.79 -12.23 -5.33
C HIS A 42 -31.68 -13.72 -4.97
N GLU A 43 -30.51 -14.20 -4.50
CA GLU A 43 -30.32 -15.56 -4.03
C GLU A 43 -31.24 -15.88 -2.88
N ILE A 44 -31.31 -15.01 -1.85
CA ILE A 44 -32.20 -15.15 -0.69
C ILE A 44 -33.66 -15.16 -1.14
N ALA A 45 -34.08 -14.17 -1.98
CA ALA A 45 -35.45 -14.09 -2.48
C ALA A 45 -35.87 -15.34 -3.25
N LYS A 46 -35.01 -15.90 -4.07
CA LYS A 46 -35.26 -17.07 -4.90
C LYS A 46 -35.27 -18.39 -4.11
N SER A 47 -34.43 -18.48 -3.07
CA SER A 47 -34.14 -19.77 -2.40
C SER A 47 -34.89 -19.97 -1.09
N VAL A 48 -35.53 -18.94 -0.55
CA VAL A 48 -36.19 -18.96 0.75
C VAL A 48 -37.67 -18.58 0.60
N ASP A 49 -38.55 -19.58 0.57
CA ASP A 49 -39.97 -19.35 0.52
C ASP A 49 -40.48 -18.72 1.82
N GLY A 50 -41.49 -17.83 1.73
CA GLY A 50 -42.10 -17.18 2.87
C GLY A 50 -41.51 -15.83 3.27
N ILE A 51 -40.47 -15.34 2.56
CA ILE A 51 -40.04 -13.96 2.65
C ILE A 51 -40.93 -13.11 1.71
N ASN A 52 -41.53 -12.05 2.24
CA ASN A 52 -42.39 -11.15 1.46
C ASN A 52 -41.55 -10.03 0.81
N THR A 53 -40.54 -9.52 1.52
CA THR A 53 -39.69 -8.43 1.01
C THR A 53 -38.24 -8.64 1.46
N VAL A 54 -37.30 -8.45 0.54
CA VAL A 54 -35.86 -8.33 0.80
C VAL A 54 -35.46 -6.87 0.64
N VAL A 55 -34.86 -6.30 1.67
CA VAL A 55 -34.17 -5.01 1.62
C VAL A 55 -32.70 -5.30 1.32
N ALA A 56 -32.27 -5.00 0.08
CA ALA A 56 -30.92 -5.23 -0.37
C ALA A 56 -29.98 -4.09 0.03
N SER A 57 -28.76 -4.42 0.43
CA SER A 57 -27.73 -3.49 0.90
C SER A 57 -26.35 -4.05 0.63
N CYS A 58 -25.31 -3.20 0.70
CA CYS A 58 -23.90 -3.49 0.41
C CYS A 58 -23.63 -3.51 -1.11
N ASP A 59 -23.18 -2.35 -1.62
CA ASP A 59 -22.85 -2.15 -3.03
C ASP A 59 -24.06 -2.46 -3.94
N VAL A 60 -25.21 -1.92 -3.57
CA VAL A 60 -26.47 -2.03 -4.33
C VAL A 60 -26.95 -0.64 -4.68
N ASP A 61 -27.15 -0.39 -5.96
CA ASP A 61 -27.73 0.85 -6.46
C ASP A 61 -29.17 1.06 -5.93
N GLU A 62 -29.64 2.30 -5.94
CA GLU A 62 -31.01 2.61 -5.63
C GLU A 62 -31.98 2.00 -6.65
N LYS A 63 -33.00 1.32 -6.16
CA LYS A 63 -34.08 0.75 -6.98
C LYS A 63 -35.28 1.69 -6.94
N TRP A 64 -35.55 2.35 -8.06
CA TRP A 64 -36.68 3.31 -8.19
C TRP A 64 -38.04 2.64 -8.28
N GLU A 65 -38.07 1.36 -8.58
CA GLU A 65 -39.24 0.52 -8.62
C GLU A 65 -38.96 -0.76 -7.79
N VAL A 66 -40.03 -1.38 -7.30
CA VAL A 66 -39.95 -2.66 -6.63
C VAL A 66 -39.63 -3.73 -7.64
N GLU A 67 -38.49 -4.43 -7.44
CA GLU A 67 -38.20 -5.64 -8.21
C GLU A 67 -38.83 -6.85 -7.56
N THR A 68 -39.03 -7.93 -8.32
CA THR A 68 -39.60 -9.18 -7.81
C THR A 68 -38.77 -10.37 -8.27
N GLU A 69 -38.54 -11.31 -7.35
CA GLU A 69 -37.99 -12.64 -7.65
C GLU A 69 -38.98 -13.68 -7.10
N GLY A 70 -39.74 -14.35 -8.00
CA GLY A 70 -40.88 -15.17 -7.60
C GLY A 70 -41.96 -14.34 -6.93
N ASP A 71 -42.35 -14.70 -5.70
CA ASP A 71 -43.34 -14.00 -4.88
C ASP A 71 -42.72 -12.98 -3.90
N THR A 72 -41.38 -12.83 -3.92
CA THR A 72 -40.64 -11.95 -3.02
C THR A 72 -40.29 -10.61 -3.69
N ASN A 73 -40.59 -9.52 -3.00
CA ASN A 73 -40.22 -8.17 -3.42
C ASN A 73 -38.77 -7.84 -3.03
N ILE A 74 -38.06 -7.11 -3.86
CA ILE A 74 -36.69 -6.63 -3.58
C ILE A 74 -36.66 -5.12 -3.72
N VAL A 75 -36.19 -4.44 -2.68
CA VAL A 75 -36.04 -2.98 -2.64
C VAL A 75 -34.66 -2.58 -2.16
N SER A 76 -34.16 -1.44 -2.62
CA SER A 76 -32.94 -0.80 -2.14
C SER A 76 -33.04 0.71 -2.25
N CYS A 77 -32.56 1.42 -1.23
CA CYS A 77 -32.44 2.88 -1.28
C CYS A 77 -31.01 3.35 -1.63
N GLY A 78 -30.17 2.46 -2.15
CA GLY A 78 -28.78 2.78 -2.45
C GLY A 78 -27.92 2.93 -1.21
N GLU A 79 -26.86 3.70 -1.33
CA GLU A 79 -25.83 3.84 -0.32
C GLU A 79 -25.71 5.27 0.24
N ASN A 80 -24.90 5.40 1.30
CA ASN A 80 -24.48 6.67 1.89
C ASN A 80 -25.62 7.59 2.37
N GLY A 81 -26.83 7.05 2.56
CA GLY A 81 -27.96 7.82 3.08
C GLY A 81 -28.48 8.90 2.10
N GLN A 82 -28.22 8.75 0.80
CA GLN A 82 -28.69 9.71 -0.21
C GLN A 82 -30.20 9.66 -0.41
N TYR A 83 -30.82 8.51 -0.16
CA TYR A 83 -32.26 8.30 -0.27
C TYR A 83 -32.80 7.58 0.96
N LEU A 84 -34.06 7.90 1.29
CA LEU A 84 -34.88 7.15 2.22
C LEU A 84 -35.92 6.39 1.41
N GLY A 85 -35.91 5.05 1.47
CA GLY A 85 -36.95 4.21 0.87
C GLY A 85 -38.21 4.19 1.76
N VAL A 86 -39.35 4.46 1.18
CA VAL A 86 -40.67 4.35 1.83
C VAL A 86 -41.47 3.27 1.10
N LEU A 87 -41.84 2.21 1.84
CA LEU A 87 -42.60 1.08 1.34
C LEU A 87 -43.92 0.96 2.13
N ASP A 88 -45.06 1.16 1.46
CA ASP A 88 -46.37 1.03 2.05
C ASP A 88 -46.94 -0.37 1.77
N ILE A 89 -47.21 -1.12 2.83
CA ILE A 89 -47.71 -2.49 2.78
C ILE A 89 -49.15 -2.51 3.27
N ASN A 90 -50.06 -3.10 2.48
CA ASN A 90 -51.44 -3.33 2.89
C ASN A 90 -51.48 -4.45 3.93
N LYS A 91 -51.98 -4.15 5.10
CA LYS A 91 -52.05 -5.07 6.23
C LYS A 91 -53.01 -6.26 6.01
N GLU A 92 -53.99 -6.11 5.13
CA GLU A 92 -55.05 -7.12 4.94
C GLU A 92 -54.57 -8.28 4.07
N ASP A 93 -53.73 -7.99 3.05
CA ASP A 93 -53.32 -8.99 2.06
C ASP A 93 -51.80 -9.00 1.78
N GLY A 94 -51.03 -8.16 2.48
CA GLY A 94 -49.55 -8.09 2.30
C GLY A 94 -49.11 -7.44 0.99
N SER A 95 -50.05 -6.91 0.19
CA SER A 95 -49.71 -6.26 -1.09
C SER A 95 -48.99 -4.92 -0.88
N ILE A 96 -48.05 -4.58 -1.79
CA ILE A 96 -47.43 -3.26 -1.81
C ILE A 96 -48.40 -2.27 -2.40
N SER A 97 -48.80 -1.24 -1.63
CA SER A 97 -49.68 -0.18 -2.05
C SER A 97 -48.96 1.10 -2.47
N GLY A 98 -47.67 1.23 -2.11
CA GLY A 98 -46.82 2.35 -2.50
C GLY A 98 -45.36 2.06 -2.29
N TYR A 99 -44.50 2.61 -3.16
CA TYR A 99 -43.07 2.61 -3.00
C TYR A 99 -42.50 3.91 -3.56
N GLN A 100 -41.60 4.56 -2.82
CA GLN A 100 -40.92 5.75 -3.30
C GLN A 100 -39.58 5.92 -2.62
N LEU A 101 -38.66 6.54 -3.33
CA LEU A 101 -37.38 7.03 -2.80
C LEU A 101 -37.48 8.54 -2.55
N VAL A 102 -37.20 8.95 -1.34
CA VAL A 102 -37.16 10.36 -0.94
C VAL A 102 -35.69 10.78 -0.85
N ALA A 103 -35.26 11.71 -1.69
CA ALA A 103 -33.89 12.21 -1.67
C ALA A 103 -33.62 12.97 -0.36
N VAL A 104 -32.52 12.65 0.29
CA VAL A 104 -32.03 13.34 1.48
C VAL A 104 -31.12 14.49 1.01
N THR A 105 -31.66 15.71 1.08
CA THR A 105 -30.97 16.91 0.60
C THR A 105 -30.73 17.89 1.74
N SER A 106 -29.89 18.90 1.50
CA SER A 106 -29.64 20.00 2.45
C SER A 106 -30.84 20.89 2.76
N GLU A 107 -31.96 20.70 2.03
CA GLU A 107 -33.20 21.42 2.28
C GLU A 107 -34.07 20.78 3.39
N ILE A 108 -33.72 19.56 3.80
CA ILE A 108 -34.40 18.86 4.89
C ILE A 108 -33.90 19.44 6.21
N GLU A 109 -34.82 19.90 7.04
CA GLU A 109 -34.50 20.45 8.36
C GLU A 109 -33.93 19.35 9.28
N GLU A 110 -32.76 19.64 9.89
CA GLU A 110 -32.12 18.71 10.82
C GLU A 110 -32.93 18.56 12.11
N ASN A 111 -33.03 17.35 12.63
CA ASN A 111 -33.56 17.13 13.96
C ASN A 111 -32.62 17.70 15.01
N PRO A 112 -33.03 18.70 15.85
CA PRO A 112 -32.15 19.41 16.77
C PRO A 112 -31.53 18.51 17.84
N ASP A 113 -32.24 17.45 18.28
CA ASP A 113 -31.68 16.51 19.27
C ASP A 113 -30.58 15.62 18.66
N VAL A 114 -30.75 15.24 17.40
CA VAL A 114 -29.73 14.47 16.66
C VAL A 114 -28.52 15.36 16.36
N ALA A 115 -28.74 16.57 15.90
CA ALA A 115 -27.68 17.54 15.64
C ALA A 115 -26.88 17.86 16.91
N TYR A 116 -27.55 18.02 18.07
CA TYR A 116 -26.87 18.19 19.36
C TYR A 116 -25.94 16.99 19.70
N ARG A 117 -26.44 15.75 19.51
CA ARG A 117 -25.63 14.54 19.77
C ARG A 117 -24.45 14.43 18.82
N ILE A 118 -24.63 14.73 17.54
CA ILE A 118 -23.55 14.76 16.55
C ILE A 118 -22.48 15.75 16.98
N ASN A 119 -22.87 16.97 17.36
CA ASN A 119 -21.94 18.00 17.83
C ASN A 119 -21.17 17.55 19.10
N ASP A 120 -21.85 16.90 20.05
CA ASP A 120 -21.19 16.38 21.25
C ASP A 120 -20.16 15.30 20.92
N TYR A 121 -20.48 14.33 20.05
CA TYR A 121 -19.54 13.32 19.57
C TYR A 121 -18.38 13.94 18.78
N THR A 122 -18.67 14.93 17.91
CA THR A 122 -17.65 15.65 17.15
C THR A 122 -16.65 16.33 18.08
N ASN A 123 -17.14 16.97 19.16
CA ASN A 123 -16.26 17.59 20.17
C ASN A 123 -15.41 16.53 20.92
N GLN A 124 -16.00 15.38 21.26
CA GLN A 124 -15.27 14.29 21.92
C GLN A 124 -14.17 13.75 21.02
N VAL A 125 -14.47 13.49 19.73
CA VAL A 125 -13.49 13.04 18.73
C VAL A 125 -12.42 14.08 18.49
N SER A 126 -12.79 15.37 18.38
CA SER A 126 -11.83 16.48 18.26
C SER A 126 -10.84 16.48 19.42
N SER A 127 -11.35 16.42 20.64
CA SER A 127 -10.50 16.44 21.84
C SER A 127 -9.61 15.20 21.97
N ALA A 128 -10.13 14.02 21.61
CA ALA A 128 -9.39 12.77 21.72
C ALA A 128 -8.29 12.64 20.68
N LEU A 129 -8.50 13.14 19.46
CA LEU A 129 -7.64 12.87 18.31
C LEU A 129 -6.98 14.14 17.74
N PHE A 130 -7.76 15.18 17.39
CA PHE A 130 -7.29 16.30 16.58
C PHE A 130 -6.63 17.44 17.35
N ASP A 131 -7.15 17.82 18.53
CA ASP A 131 -6.67 18.96 19.30
C ASP A 131 -5.20 18.81 19.70
N ALA A 132 -4.79 17.58 19.95
CA ALA A 132 -3.41 17.24 20.26
C ALA A 132 -2.41 17.64 19.14
N TYR A 133 -2.91 17.75 17.91
CA TYR A 133 -2.13 18.13 16.72
C TYR A 133 -2.40 19.56 16.26
N GLY A 134 -3.23 20.33 17.02
CA GLY A 134 -3.58 21.70 16.72
C GLY A 134 -4.43 21.84 15.46
N VAL A 135 -5.31 20.89 15.22
CA VAL A 135 -6.21 20.84 14.07
C VAL A 135 -7.64 20.70 14.58
N SER A 136 -8.60 21.43 14.02
CA SER A 136 -10.03 21.23 14.27
C SER A 136 -10.55 20.16 13.31
N VAL A 137 -11.45 19.30 13.75
CA VAL A 137 -11.96 18.15 12.99
C VAL A 137 -12.61 18.55 11.66
N ASP A 138 -13.35 19.64 11.68
CA ASP A 138 -14.11 20.20 10.56
C ASP A 138 -13.35 21.27 9.76
N LYS A 139 -12.08 21.53 10.16
CA LYS A 139 -11.27 22.54 9.50
C LYS A 139 -10.98 22.15 8.05
N THR A 140 -11.41 22.99 7.10
CA THR A 140 -11.00 22.90 5.71
C THR A 140 -9.48 23.05 5.60
N MET A 141 -8.84 22.04 5.03
CA MET A 141 -7.39 21.99 4.82
C MET A 141 -7.01 22.48 3.43
N ALA A 142 -7.81 22.12 2.41
CA ALA A 142 -7.61 22.57 1.05
C ALA A 142 -8.94 22.61 0.28
N ALA A 143 -9.05 23.47 -0.72
CA ALA A 143 -10.06 23.39 -1.77
C ALA A 143 -9.72 22.22 -2.70
N ASN A 144 -10.74 21.51 -3.17
CA ASN A 144 -10.58 20.36 -4.06
C ASN A 144 -11.46 20.51 -5.31
N PRO A 145 -10.89 20.81 -6.48
CA PRO A 145 -11.67 21.13 -7.67
C PRO A 145 -12.27 19.91 -8.40
N PHE A 146 -11.97 18.68 -7.98
CA PHE A 146 -12.41 17.43 -8.63
C PHE A 146 -12.61 16.30 -7.62
N ASN A 147 -13.30 15.23 -8.01
CA ASN A 147 -13.36 14.01 -7.22
C ASN A 147 -12.09 13.18 -7.47
N PHE A 148 -11.52 12.65 -6.40
CA PHE A 148 -10.50 11.61 -6.49
C PHE A 148 -11.16 10.25 -6.79
N THR A 149 -10.37 9.35 -7.34
CA THR A 149 -10.81 7.98 -7.60
C THR A 149 -10.71 7.16 -6.33
N PRO A 150 -11.79 6.52 -5.87
CA PRO A 150 -11.72 5.55 -4.78
C PRO A 150 -10.73 4.42 -5.11
N VAL A 151 -10.12 3.85 -4.07
CA VAL A 151 -9.35 2.62 -4.24
C VAL A 151 -10.32 1.47 -4.43
N ASP A 152 -10.16 0.72 -5.51
CA ASP A 152 -11.01 -0.42 -5.81
C ASP A 152 -10.52 -1.67 -5.06
N HIS A 153 -11.21 -2.03 -3.98
CA HIS A 153 -10.92 -3.20 -3.16
C HIS A 153 -11.42 -4.53 -3.75
N SER A 154 -12.20 -4.48 -4.84
CA SER A 154 -12.75 -5.66 -5.49
C SER A 154 -11.84 -6.28 -6.55
N THR A 155 -10.77 -5.58 -6.96
CA THR A 155 -9.85 -6.02 -8.01
C THR A 155 -8.45 -6.34 -7.48
N ASN A 156 -7.80 -7.31 -8.13
CA ASN A 156 -6.40 -7.63 -7.93
C ASN A 156 -5.49 -7.06 -9.05
N GLU A 157 -6.01 -6.24 -9.93
CA GLU A 157 -5.22 -5.55 -10.96
C GLU A 157 -4.29 -4.51 -10.32
N LEU A 158 -3.09 -4.36 -10.88
CA LEU A 158 -2.13 -3.33 -10.45
C LEU A 158 -2.53 -1.98 -11.04
N LEU A 159 -3.33 -1.24 -10.29
CA LEU A 159 -3.80 0.08 -10.71
C LEU A 159 -2.97 1.19 -10.05
N ASN A 160 -2.70 2.26 -10.79
CA ASN A 160 -2.30 3.53 -10.22
C ASN A 160 -3.55 4.24 -9.68
N ASN A 161 -3.44 4.98 -8.58
CA ASN A 161 -4.59 5.61 -7.94
C ASN A 161 -4.23 6.98 -7.37
N ASN A 162 -4.97 8.01 -7.76
CA ASN A 162 -4.67 9.40 -7.37
C ASN A 162 -4.92 9.70 -5.88
N THR A 163 -5.86 9.02 -5.22
CA THR A 163 -6.03 9.11 -3.76
C THR A 163 -4.76 8.64 -3.04
N ALA A 164 -4.22 7.50 -3.47
CA ALA A 164 -2.99 6.96 -2.93
C ALA A 164 -1.77 7.86 -3.25
N ASP A 165 -1.73 8.49 -4.41
CA ASP A 165 -0.66 9.44 -4.78
C ASP A 165 -0.59 10.60 -3.79
N LEU A 166 -1.72 11.24 -3.48
CA LEU A 166 -1.75 12.35 -2.52
C LEU A 166 -1.32 11.90 -1.11
N ILE A 167 -1.79 10.73 -0.66
CA ILE A 167 -1.41 10.16 0.65
C ILE A 167 0.10 9.91 0.70
N THR A 168 0.66 9.27 -0.32
CA THR A 168 2.08 8.91 -0.34
C THR A 168 2.99 10.12 -0.51
N ASP A 169 2.57 11.16 -1.23
CA ASP A 169 3.26 12.44 -1.31
C ASP A 169 3.29 13.15 0.06
N ALA A 170 2.18 13.12 0.79
CA ALA A 170 2.12 13.65 2.15
C ALA A 170 3.09 12.90 3.11
N TYR A 171 3.24 11.58 2.93
CA TYR A 171 4.21 10.81 3.71
C TYR A 171 5.65 11.17 3.32
N ALA A 172 5.93 11.31 2.04
CA ALA A 172 7.26 11.71 1.57
C ALA A 172 7.67 13.09 2.10
N LEU A 173 6.72 14.06 2.18
CA LEU A 173 6.97 15.38 2.75
C LEU A 173 7.39 15.34 4.23
N ALA A 174 6.80 14.42 5.02
CA ALA A 174 7.14 14.28 6.43
C ALA A 174 8.63 13.96 6.68
N TYR A 175 9.32 13.37 5.70
CA TYR A 175 10.77 13.18 5.75
C TYR A 175 11.54 14.49 5.66
N ASP A 176 11.08 15.46 4.89
CA ASP A 176 11.77 16.73 4.69
C ASP A 176 11.88 17.51 6.01
N ASP A 177 10.79 17.54 6.77
CA ASP A 177 10.76 18.13 8.10
C ASP A 177 11.68 17.41 9.10
N TRP A 178 11.62 16.07 9.06
CA TRP A 178 12.50 15.26 9.89
C TRP A 178 13.97 15.49 9.53
N TYR A 179 14.31 15.49 8.22
CA TYR A 179 15.68 15.69 7.78
C TYR A 179 16.23 17.06 8.17
N ALA A 180 15.44 18.12 8.06
CA ALA A 180 15.83 19.45 8.48
C ALA A 180 16.20 19.49 9.96
N GLN A 181 15.37 18.87 10.83
CA GLN A 181 15.62 18.77 12.27
C GLN A 181 16.85 17.91 12.59
N TRP A 182 16.96 16.75 11.94
CA TRP A 182 18.10 15.86 12.07
C TRP A 182 19.41 16.56 11.68
N TYR A 183 19.42 17.25 10.53
CA TYR A 183 20.59 17.96 10.02
C TYR A 183 21.03 19.09 10.95
N ALA A 184 20.10 19.86 11.52
CA ALA A 184 20.39 20.87 12.51
C ALA A 184 21.01 20.27 13.79
N SER A 185 20.46 19.14 14.26
CA SER A 185 21.00 18.40 15.39
C SER A 185 22.41 17.85 15.09
N TRP A 186 22.59 17.29 13.91
CA TRP A 186 23.89 16.79 13.44
C TRP A 186 24.97 17.89 13.43
N LYS A 187 24.64 19.07 12.87
CA LYS A 187 25.55 20.23 12.89
C LYS A 187 25.94 20.62 14.30
N THR A 188 24.98 20.64 15.21
CA THR A 188 25.21 20.99 16.62
C THR A 188 26.11 19.99 17.30
N LYS A 189 25.87 18.68 17.11
CA LYS A 189 26.71 17.60 17.66
C LYS A 189 28.13 17.66 17.08
N LYS A 190 28.27 17.82 15.76
CA LYS A 190 29.58 17.98 15.13
C LYS A 190 30.36 19.15 15.70
N LYS A 191 29.72 20.31 15.90
CA LYS A 191 30.36 21.49 16.53
C LYS A 191 30.83 21.20 17.94
N GLN A 192 30.03 20.48 18.75
CA GLN A 192 30.40 20.08 20.11
C GLN A 192 31.59 19.12 20.13
N MET A 193 31.57 18.11 19.21
CA MET A 193 32.66 17.14 19.06
C MET A 193 33.96 17.82 18.64
N LEU A 194 33.89 18.76 17.68
CA LEU A 194 35.07 19.55 17.26
C LEU A 194 35.64 20.37 18.42
N LYS A 195 34.77 21.03 19.19
CA LYS A 195 35.23 21.80 20.35
C LYS A 195 35.90 20.92 21.40
N ALA A 196 35.35 19.73 21.67
CA ALA A 196 35.93 18.78 22.62
C ALA A 196 37.26 18.21 22.12
N ALA A 197 37.34 17.83 20.83
CA ALA A 197 38.57 17.34 20.25
C ALA A 197 39.68 18.40 20.22
N GLN A 198 39.36 19.64 19.86
CA GLN A 198 40.31 20.76 19.91
C GLN A 198 40.86 21.00 21.33
N SER A 199 39.98 20.96 22.33
CA SER A 199 40.41 21.11 23.73
C SER A 199 41.37 20.03 24.22
N LEU A 200 41.28 18.81 23.65
CA LEU A 200 42.22 17.72 23.94
C LEU A 200 43.56 17.97 23.26
N VAL A 201 43.55 18.43 22.04
CA VAL A 201 44.80 18.80 21.30
C VAL A 201 45.51 19.93 22.02
N ASP A 202 44.77 20.99 22.43
CA ASP A 202 45.34 22.17 23.15
C ASP A 202 46.00 21.76 24.45
N LYS A 203 45.36 20.90 25.28
CA LYS A 203 45.89 20.41 26.54
C LYS A 203 47.19 19.61 26.38
N ASN A 204 47.22 18.71 25.37
CA ASN A 204 48.42 17.90 25.12
C ASN A 204 49.58 18.74 24.59
N THR A 205 49.29 19.91 24.00
CA THR A 205 50.34 20.84 23.55
C THR A 205 50.91 21.63 24.73
N GLU A 206 50.11 21.92 25.79
CA GLU A 206 50.53 22.61 27.00
C GLU A 206 51.31 21.72 27.99
N GLU A 207 51.10 20.41 27.98
CA GLU A 207 51.76 19.43 28.90
C GLU A 207 53.12 18.90 28.40
N GLN A 208 53.62 19.28 27.23
CA GLN A 208 54.98 18.98 26.84
C GLN A 208 55.97 19.86 27.60
N PRO A 209 56.87 19.31 28.46
CA PRO A 209 57.84 20.14 29.15
C PRO A 209 58.76 20.77 28.13
N ALA A 210 58.99 22.07 28.30
CA ALA A 210 60.06 22.75 27.57
C ALA A 210 61.38 22.04 27.92
N GLU A 211 61.93 21.27 26.97
CA GLU A 211 63.33 20.84 27.05
C GLU A 211 64.21 22.09 27.17
N GLU A 212 64.99 22.20 28.25
CA GLU A 212 66.02 23.22 28.42
C GLU A 212 66.99 23.16 27.23
N SER A 213 66.74 23.98 26.21
CA SER A 213 67.70 24.17 25.16
C SER A 213 68.64 25.32 25.49
N THR A 214 69.93 24.95 25.69
CA THR A 214 71.06 25.85 25.61
C THR A 214 71.02 26.64 24.31
N GLU A 215 71.35 27.93 24.42
CA GLU A 215 71.38 28.95 23.34
C GLU A 215 71.94 28.43 22.04
N GLU A 216 71.19 28.47 20.96
CA GLU A 216 71.42 29.09 19.65
C GLU A 216 70.35 28.67 18.65
N GLN A 217 69.86 29.63 17.93
CA GLN A 217 68.96 29.60 16.75
C GLN A 217 67.46 29.75 17.03
N VAL A 218 66.96 30.84 16.49
CA VAL A 218 65.54 31.13 16.27
C VAL A 218 65.03 30.07 15.28
N GLU A 219 64.32 29.08 15.80
CA GLU A 219 63.51 28.21 14.95
C GLU A 219 62.10 28.16 15.45
N ALA A 220 61.18 28.13 14.47
CA ALA A 220 59.75 28.27 14.58
C ALA A 220 59.15 27.35 15.64
N THR A 221 58.15 27.87 16.34
CA THR A 221 57.22 27.12 17.21
C THR A 221 56.86 25.79 16.54
N PRO A 222 57.01 24.64 17.20
CA PRO A 222 56.64 23.35 16.62
C PRO A 222 55.15 23.37 16.30
N THR A 223 54.84 23.38 15.03
CA THR A 223 53.49 23.07 14.55
C THR A 223 53.10 21.71 15.12
N PRO A 224 51.96 21.50 15.75
CA PRO A 224 51.53 20.21 16.23
C PRO A 224 51.70 19.16 15.14
N THR A 225 52.46 18.11 15.41
CA THR A 225 52.71 17.04 14.43
C THR A 225 51.42 16.29 14.13
N PRO A 226 51.11 15.98 12.85
CA PRO A 226 49.87 15.31 12.43
C PRO A 226 49.63 13.89 12.98
N ASP A 227 50.52 13.34 13.73
CA ASP A 227 50.55 11.92 14.11
C ASP A 227 50.03 11.60 15.53
N THR A 228 49.51 12.56 16.28
CA THR A 228 48.89 12.24 17.59
C THR A 228 47.46 11.72 17.43
N PRO A 229 47.01 10.75 18.25
CA PRO A 229 45.66 10.21 18.19
C PRO A 229 44.57 11.28 18.30
N GLU A 230 44.82 12.36 19.07
CA GLU A 230 43.91 13.50 19.26
C GLU A 230 43.79 14.34 18.00
N TYR A 231 44.90 14.52 17.26
CA TYR A 231 44.90 15.26 16.00
C TYR A 231 44.19 14.46 14.91
N GLN A 232 44.46 13.15 14.82
CA GLN A 232 43.74 12.26 13.90
C GLN A 232 42.25 12.25 14.16
N LYS A 233 41.83 12.23 15.43
CA LYS A 233 40.42 12.30 15.80
C LYS A 233 39.79 13.64 15.46
N LEU A 234 40.52 14.75 15.61
CA LEU A 234 40.05 16.08 15.20
C LEU A 234 39.82 16.13 13.69
N GLU A 235 40.75 15.59 12.92
CA GLU A 235 40.69 15.52 11.46
C GLU A 235 39.52 14.63 10.99
N GLU A 236 39.34 13.47 11.62
CA GLU A 236 38.17 12.61 11.36
C GLU A 236 36.85 13.37 11.56
N ILE A 237 36.71 14.11 12.67
CA ILE A 237 35.49 14.89 12.96
C ILE A 237 35.35 16.04 11.96
N GLN A 238 36.44 16.72 11.56
CA GLN A 238 36.41 17.77 10.54
C GLN A 238 35.89 17.24 9.20
N ASN A 239 36.34 16.06 8.83
CA ASN A 239 35.99 15.40 7.57
C ASN A 239 34.64 14.69 7.59
N MET A 240 33.98 14.54 8.77
CA MET A 240 32.63 13.97 8.86
C MET A 240 31.64 14.75 7.97
N LYS A 241 31.00 14.04 7.08
CA LYS A 241 29.93 14.58 6.20
C LYS A 241 28.58 14.07 6.68
N PRO A 242 27.52 14.89 6.59
CA PRO A 242 26.17 14.40 6.83
C PRO A 242 25.77 13.44 5.71
N THR A 243 24.80 12.59 6.01
CA THR A 243 24.10 11.83 4.96
C THR A 243 23.48 12.82 3.98
N VAL A 244 23.68 12.61 2.68
CA VAL A 244 23.11 13.45 1.64
C VAL A 244 21.59 13.30 1.66
N LYS A 245 20.87 14.42 1.66
CA LYS A 245 19.41 14.42 1.53
C LYS A 245 19.02 13.79 0.19
N LYS A 246 18.21 12.75 0.24
CA LYS A 246 17.53 12.17 -0.93
C LYS A 246 16.04 12.48 -0.85
N ARG A 247 15.32 12.38 -1.95
CA ARG A 247 13.86 12.38 -1.92
C ARG A 247 13.39 11.12 -1.18
N ALA A 248 12.39 11.24 -0.33
CA ALA A 248 11.82 10.07 0.31
C ALA A 248 10.84 9.35 -0.62
N ILE A 249 10.77 8.04 -0.46
CA ILE A 249 9.69 7.22 -1.01
C ILE A 249 8.56 7.24 0.01
N GLY A 250 7.39 7.75 -0.38
CA GLY A 250 6.15 7.57 0.37
C GLY A 250 5.56 6.21 0.03
N LEU A 251 5.06 5.48 1.00
CA LEU A 251 4.56 4.11 0.82
C LEU A 251 3.34 3.85 1.69
N ILE A 252 2.31 3.24 1.10
CA ILE A 252 1.13 2.75 1.83
C ILE A 252 0.62 1.44 1.22
N SER A 253 0.06 0.55 2.04
CA SER A 253 -0.65 -0.64 1.57
C SER A 253 -2.08 -0.31 1.17
N LYS A 254 -2.59 -0.91 0.09
CA LYS A 254 -3.96 -0.76 -0.43
C LYS A 254 -5.01 -0.93 0.66
N LYS A 255 -4.91 -1.96 1.48
CA LYS A 255 -5.85 -2.29 2.58
C LYS A 255 -5.98 -1.20 3.66
N GLU A 256 -5.05 -0.25 3.74
CA GLU A 256 -5.11 0.84 4.72
C GLU A 256 -5.92 2.04 4.24
N ILE A 257 -6.17 2.16 2.93
CA ILE A 257 -6.94 3.25 2.33
C ILE A 257 -8.41 2.87 2.33
N GLN A 258 -9.22 3.54 3.14
CA GLN A 258 -10.62 3.17 3.37
C GLN A 258 -11.64 4.17 2.78
N SER A 259 -11.16 5.29 2.24
CA SER A 259 -12.00 6.34 1.66
C SER A 259 -11.23 7.13 0.61
N THR A 260 -11.86 8.14 0.03
CA THR A 260 -11.27 9.02 -0.98
C THR A 260 -11.63 10.48 -0.70
N PHE A 261 -11.06 11.40 -1.46
CA PHE A 261 -11.35 12.83 -1.36
C PHE A 261 -12.40 13.24 -2.38
N THR A 262 -13.48 13.87 -1.89
CA THR A 262 -14.55 14.39 -2.74
C THR A 262 -14.25 15.81 -3.21
N LYS A 263 -14.94 16.23 -4.26
CA LYS A 263 -14.90 17.60 -4.77
C LYS A 263 -15.38 18.61 -3.69
N ASP A 264 -14.95 19.84 -3.83
CA ASP A 264 -15.23 21.09 -3.13
C ASP A 264 -14.24 21.43 -2.03
N SER A 265 -14.05 20.59 -1.02
CA SER A 265 -13.05 20.81 0.02
C SER A 265 -12.63 19.51 0.69
N ILE A 266 -11.42 19.52 1.22
CA ILE A 266 -10.91 18.43 2.07
C ILE A 266 -10.78 18.98 3.48
N SER A 267 -11.46 18.37 4.44
CA SER A 267 -11.37 18.67 5.86
C SER A 267 -10.29 17.83 6.56
N ALA A 268 -10.02 18.13 7.83
CA ALA A 268 -9.14 17.29 8.64
C ALA A 268 -9.78 15.91 8.92
N LEU A 269 -11.11 15.84 8.99
CA LEU A 269 -11.83 14.56 9.11
C LEU A 269 -11.67 13.71 7.85
N ASP A 270 -11.77 14.30 6.66
CA ASP A 270 -11.52 13.58 5.41
C ASP A 270 -10.10 13.03 5.36
N ALA A 271 -9.11 13.84 5.79
CA ALA A 271 -7.72 13.40 5.90
C ALA A 271 -7.53 12.22 6.90
N TYR A 272 -8.38 12.13 7.92
CA TYR A 272 -8.42 10.98 8.83
C TYR A 272 -9.12 9.78 8.18
N ASN A 273 -10.27 10.00 7.55
CA ASN A 273 -11.11 8.93 7.01
C ASN A 273 -10.47 8.16 5.85
N VAL A 274 -9.51 8.74 5.14
CA VAL A 274 -8.79 7.99 4.08
C VAL A 274 -7.86 6.93 4.65
N VAL A 275 -7.30 7.11 5.88
CA VAL A 275 -6.48 6.10 6.58
C VAL A 275 -6.88 6.09 8.07
N PRO A 276 -8.11 5.64 8.40
CA PRO A 276 -8.67 5.79 9.74
C PRO A 276 -8.17 4.75 10.74
N ASN A 277 -7.74 3.60 10.25
CA ASN A 277 -7.38 2.47 11.07
C ASN A 277 -5.97 2.61 11.64
N GLY A 278 -5.70 1.81 12.67
CA GLY A 278 -4.39 1.71 13.27
C GLY A 278 -4.29 2.32 14.66
N THR A 279 -3.23 1.91 15.34
CA THR A 279 -2.89 2.38 16.68
C THR A 279 -1.39 2.64 16.73
N GLY A 280 -1.01 3.78 17.26
CA GLY A 280 0.39 4.13 17.44
C GLY A 280 1.12 3.18 18.40
N SER A 281 2.43 3.27 18.42
CA SER A 281 3.24 2.51 19.40
C SER A 281 3.06 3.03 20.82
N ASP A 282 2.50 4.23 20.96
CA ASP A 282 2.11 4.88 22.21
C ASP A 282 0.68 4.53 22.67
N GLY A 283 -0.04 3.71 21.89
CA GLY A 283 -1.42 3.31 22.16
C GLY A 283 -2.48 4.33 21.74
N SER A 284 -2.10 5.46 21.16
CA SER A 284 -3.05 6.47 20.68
C SER A 284 -3.69 6.08 19.35
N TYR A 285 -4.92 6.53 19.12
CA TYR A 285 -5.66 6.26 17.89
C TYR A 285 -5.02 6.90 16.66
N GLY A 286 -5.27 6.27 15.51
CA GLY A 286 -4.78 6.66 14.20
C GLY A 286 -3.39 6.08 13.90
N GLU A 287 -3.18 5.75 12.64
CA GLU A 287 -1.94 5.13 12.16
C GLU A 287 -0.75 6.08 12.30
N SER A 288 0.37 5.58 12.83
CA SER A 288 1.60 6.36 13.02
C SER A 288 2.57 6.16 11.86
N LEU A 289 3.22 7.23 11.46
CA LEU A 289 4.24 7.19 10.41
C LEU A 289 5.60 6.83 10.99
N ILE A 290 6.32 6.00 10.25
CA ILE A 290 7.69 5.57 10.55
C ILE A 290 8.62 5.95 9.40
N LEU A 291 9.83 6.36 9.74
CA LEU A 291 10.93 6.53 8.79
C LEU A 291 11.89 5.36 8.90
N VAL A 292 12.09 4.68 7.80
CA VAL A 292 13.11 3.64 7.65
C VAL A 292 13.95 3.91 6.41
N PHE A 293 15.14 3.32 6.36
CA PHE A 293 15.97 3.35 5.16
C PHE A 293 16.07 1.94 4.60
N LEU A 294 15.92 1.83 3.29
CA LEU A 294 16.07 0.58 2.54
C LEU A 294 17.29 0.66 1.63
N LYS A 295 18.00 -0.45 1.48
CA LYS A 295 18.93 -0.57 0.37
C LYS A 295 18.16 -0.62 -0.96
N GLY A 296 18.77 -0.15 -2.04
CA GLY A 296 18.14 -0.20 -3.35
C GLY A 296 17.75 -1.62 -3.78
N SER A 297 18.53 -2.63 -3.35
CA SER A 297 18.14 -4.03 -3.53
C SER A 297 16.85 -4.42 -2.81
N ASP A 298 16.55 -3.81 -1.65
CA ASP A 298 15.30 -4.03 -0.92
C ASP A 298 14.15 -3.17 -1.48
N VAL A 299 14.45 -1.98 -2.03
CA VAL A 299 13.46 -1.19 -2.80
C VAL A 299 12.97 -1.98 -4.01
N ARG A 300 13.85 -2.67 -4.74
CA ARG A 300 13.45 -3.58 -5.83
C ARG A 300 12.56 -4.73 -5.35
N LYS A 301 12.82 -5.28 -4.17
CA LYS A 301 11.98 -6.32 -3.58
C LYS A 301 10.59 -5.83 -3.20
N LEU A 302 10.44 -4.54 -2.82
CA LEU A 302 9.10 -3.94 -2.60
C LEU A 302 8.29 -3.95 -3.90
N CYS A 303 8.90 -3.50 -5.00
CA CYS A 303 8.23 -3.51 -6.30
C CYS A 303 7.90 -4.95 -6.74
N GLU A 304 8.82 -5.89 -6.54
CA GLU A 304 8.58 -7.30 -6.85
C GLU A 304 7.47 -7.93 -5.98
N TYR A 305 7.42 -7.55 -4.71
CA TYR A 305 6.33 -7.96 -3.83
C TYR A 305 4.99 -7.44 -4.34
N ASP A 306 4.91 -6.18 -4.72
CA ASP A 306 3.68 -5.56 -5.24
C ASP A 306 3.17 -6.32 -6.48
N VAL A 307 4.06 -6.61 -7.46
CA VAL A 307 3.69 -7.32 -8.69
C VAL A 307 3.37 -8.79 -8.44
N THR A 308 4.17 -9.51 -7.64
CA THR A 308 4.06 -10.96 -7.50
C THR A 308 3.06 -11.38 -6.43
N TYR A 309 3.05 -10.68 -5.28
CA TYR A 309 2.26 -11.06 -4.10
C TYR A 309 1.12 -10.10 -3.81
N GLY A 310 1.28 -8.82 -4.15
CA GLY A 310 0.25 -7.81 -3.97
C GLY A 310 -1.03 -8.14 -4.73
N ARG A 311 -0.92 -8.81 -5.88
CA ARG A 311 -2.05 -9.24 -6.73
C ARG A 311 -2.69 -10.57 -6.31
N LYS A 312 -2.15 -11.28 -5.30
CA LYS A 312 -2.72 -12.57 -4.88
C LYS A 312 -4.00 -12.36 -4.07
N GLY A 313 -4.96 -13.27 -4.29
CA GLY A 313 -6.25 -13.18 -3.63
C GLY A 313 -7.08 -12.00 -4.15
N ASP A 314 -7.52 -11.17 -3.23
CA ASP A 314 -8.29 -9.94 -3.46
C ASP A 314 -7.44 -8.71 -3.84
N GLY A 315 -6.11 -8.85 -3.87
CA GLY A 315 -5.21 -7.75 -4.20
C GLY A 315 -4.99 -6.73 -3.07
N GLU A 316 -5.48 -6.96 -1.85
CA GLU A 316 -5.38 -6.05 -0.71
C GLU A 316 -3.95 -5.79 -0.22
N ASN A 317 -3.01 -6.65 -0.60
CA ASN A 317 -1.60 -6.50 -0.25
C ASN A 317 -0.79 -5.66 -1.25
N GLN A 318 -1.43 -5.06 -2.25
CA GLN A 318 -0.79 -4.11 -3.16
C GLN A 318 -0.26 -2.89 -2.41
N LEU A 319 0.77 -2.28 -2.98
CA LEU A 319 1.46 -1.13 -2.44
C LEU A 319 1.31 0.07 -3.36
N TYR A 320 1.14 1.26 -2.80
CA TYR A 320 1.19 2.52 -3.53
C TYR A 320 2.43 3.31 -3.12
N PHE A 321 3.01 4.04 -4.06
CA PHE A 321 4.28 4.73 -3.89
C PHE A 321 4.23 6.17 -4.42
N SER A 322 5.00 7.06 -3.78
CA SER A 322 5.47 8.30 -4.38
C SER A 322 7.00 8.35 -4.35
N GLY A 323 7.61 9.16 -5.20
CA GLY A 323 9.06 9.26 -5.32
C GLY A 323 9.75 8.00 -5.87
N LEU A 324 8.98 7.05 -6.37
CA LEU A 324 9.40 5.79 -6.96
C LEU A 324 8.60 5.53 -8.25
N LYS A 325 9.25 4.96 -9.27
CA LYS A 325 8.59 4.41 -10.46
C LYS A 325 9.23 3.08 -10.82
N TYR A 326 8.46 2.16 -11.38
CA TYR A 326 9.01 0.90 -11.87
C TYR A 326 8.25 0.38 -13.08
N THR A 327 8.96 -0.42 -13.89
CA THR A 327 8.40 -1.19 -15.00
C THR A 327 8.42 -2.66 -14.66
N TYR A 328 7.41 -3.39 -15.09
CA TYR A 328 7.28 -4.84 -14.89
C TYR A 328 6.72 -5.52 -16.12
N SER A 329 6.93 -6.83 -16.23
CA SER A 329 6.37 -7.64 -17.31
C SER A 329 5.79 -8.93 -16.76
N ASP A 330 4.54 -9.21 -17.09
CA ASP A 330 3.83 -10.45 -16.72
C ASP A 330 4.36 -11.69 -17.43
N TYR A 331 5.13 -11.51 -18.50
CA TYR A 331 5.81 -12.62 -19.19
C TYR A 331 7.02 -13.17 -18.43
N ARG A 332 7.43 -12.51 -17.33
CA ARG A 332 8.53 -12.97 -16.49
C ARG A 332 8.02 -13.90 -15.38
N GLN A 333 8.95 -14.47 -14.65
CA GLN A 333 8.66 -15.40 -13.56
C GLN A 333 8.39 -14.71 -12.24
N ASP A 334 7.65 -15.36 -11.37
CA ASP A 334 7.46 -14.97 -9.98
C ASP A 334 8.78 -14.56 -9.31
N ASN A 335 8.77 -13.46 -8.59
CA ASN A 335 9.93 -12.82 -7.98
C ASN A 335 10.97 -12.28 -8.98
N ASN A 336 10.61 -12.08 -10.23
CA ASN A 336 11.46 -11.49 -11.27
C ASN A 336 10.65 -10.73 -12.34
N HIS A 337 9.44 -10.29 -12.02
CA HIS A 337 8.59 -9.50 -12.91
C HIS A 337 9.13 -8.08 -13.13
N VAL A 338 9.74 -7.48 -12.10
CA VAL A 338 10.22 -6.10 -12.15
C VAL A 338 11.47 -5.97 -13.01
N GLU A 339 11.41 -5.05 -13.97
CA GLU A 339 12.48 -4.80 -14.91
C GLU A 339 13.41 -3.69 -14.44
N GLU A 340 12.85 -2.51 -14.27
CA GLU A 340 13.59 -1.31 -13.90
C GLU A 340 12.88 -0.59 -12.75
N VAL A 341 13.67 -0.02 -11.86
CA VAL A 341 13.18 0.77 -10.73
C VAL A 341 13.93 2.08 -10.70
N TYR A 342 13.18 3.16 -10.64
CA TYR A 342 13.68 4.52 -10.61
C TYR A 342 13.20 5.23 -9.35
N VAL A 343 14.02 6.12 -8.82
CA VAL A 343 13.66 7.00 -7.70
C VAL A 343 13.80 8.46 -8.11
N ASP A 344 12.94 9.30 -7.58
CA ASP A 344 13.02 10.73 -7.78
C ASP A 344 14.27 11.28 -7.08
N ALA A 345 15.20 11.83 -7.86
CA ALA A 345 16.40 12.48 -7.33
C ALA A 345 16.11 13.93 -6.93
N VAL A 346 15.41 14.67 -7.80
CA VAL A 346 15.01 16.08 -7.60
C VAL A 346 13.86 16.42 -8.55
N ASN A 347 12.71 16.85 -8.01
CA ASN A 347 11.61 17.47 -8.80
C ASN A 347 11.27 16.68 -10.08
N ASP A 348 10.82 15.44 -9.91
CA ASP A 348 10.42 14.53 -10.99
C ASP A 348 11.55 14.09 -11.95
N TYR A 349 12.80 14.35 -11.58
CA TYR A 349 13.95 13.77 -12.29
C TYR A 349 14.29 12.39 -11.71
N TYR A 350 13.84 11.36 -12.37
CA TYR A 350 13.99 9.97 -11.95
C TYR A 350 15.33 9.37 -12.41
N VAL A 351 16.01 8.69 -11.47
CA VAL A 351 17.28 7.99 -11.71
C VAL A 351 17.17 6.54 -11.33
N PRO A 352 17.93 5.62 -11.98
CA PRO A 352 17.90 4.20 -11.60
C PRO A 352 18.32 3.98 -10.14
N VAL A 353 17.66 3.02 -9.49
CA VAL A 353 18.02 2.61 -8.13
C VAL A 353 19.36 1.89 -8.10
N HIS A 354 20.27 2.31 -7.22
CA HIS A 354 21.55 1.66 -6.95
C HIS A 354 21.43 0.69 -5.75
N ASN A 355 21.75 -0.58 -5.96
CA ASN A 355 21.49 -1.66 -5.02
C ASN A 355 22.04 -1.45 -3.60
N ASP A 356 23.23 -0.85 -3.46
CA ASP A 356 23.91 -0.68 -2.17
C ASP A 356 23.62 0.66 -1.49
N GLU A 357 22.95 1.59 -2.18
CA GLU A 357 22.58 2.87 -1.63
C GLU A 357 21.35 2.78 -0.73
N LEU A 358 21.32 3.66 0.28
CA LEU A 358 20.17 3.78 1.18
C LEU A 358 19.19 4.84 0.68
N TYR A 359 17.92 4.46 0.68
CA TYR A 359 16.79 5.32 0.31
C TYR A 359 15.84 5.48 1.49
N PRO A 360 15.47 6.72 1.85
CA PRO A 360 14.49 6.96 2.90
C PRO A 360 13.11 6.54 2.43
N VAL A 361 12.39 5.83 3.29
CA VAL A 361 11.01 5.41 3.07
C VAL A 361 10.18 5.83 4.26
N VAL A 362 9.10 6.56 4.01
CA VAL A 362 8.10 6.90 5.02
C VAL A 362 6.84 6.10 4.73
N THR A 363 6.40 5.37 5.73
CA THR A 363 5.22 4.51 5.63
C THR A 363 4.50 4.46 6.98
N THR A 364 3.39 3.78 7.03
CA THR A 364 2.68 3.48 8.27
C THR A 364 3.45 2.44 9.11
N LEU A 365 3.25 2.48 10.41
CA LEU A 365 3.85 1.49 11.31
C LEU A 365 3.28 0.08 11.02
N SER A 366 2.02 -0.03 10.59
CA SER A 366 1.37 -1.27 10.21
C SER A 366 1.99 -1.86 8.94
N THR A 367 2.05 -1.09 7.84
CA THR A 367 2.74 -1.53 6.60
C THR A 367 4.20 -1.91 6.88
N ALA A 368 4.93 -1.14 7.70
CA ALA A 368 6.31 -1.49 8.03
C ALA A 368 6.43 -2.82 8.78
N ARG A 369 5.50 -3.17 9.65
CA ARG A 369 5.45 -4.47 10.34
C ARG A 369 5.17 -5.62 9.37
N ASP A 370 4.19 -5.44 8.48
CA ASP A 370 3.80 -6.45 7.50
C ASP A 370 4.97 -6.77 6.57
N LEU A 371 5.65 -5.75 6.08
CA LEU A 371 6.81 -5.90 5.20
C LEU A 371 8.02 -6.57 5.88
N LEU A 372 8.18 -6.50 7.20
CA LEU A 372 9.19 -7.30 7.91
C LEU A 372 8.86 -8.79 7.93
N ASN A 373 7.57 -9.13 7.86
CA ASN A 373 7.09 -10.49 7.89
C ASN A 373 7.01 -11.14 6.50
N LEU A 374 7.47 -10.44 5.43
CA LEU A 374 7.39 -10.93 4.04
C LEU A 374 7.97 -12.33 3.85
N SER A 375 9.03 -12.68 4.56
CA SER A 375 9.63 -14.02 4.42
C SER A 375 8.67 -15.15 4.79
N SER A 376 7.72 -14.92 5.70
CA SER A 376 6.70 -15.90 6.07
C SER A 376 5.59 -16.04 5.02
N TYR A 377 5.27 -14.97 4.29
CA TYR A 377 4.24 -14.96 3.24
C TYR A 377 4.78 -15.38 1.87
N THR A 378 6.10 -15.39 1.69
CA THR A 378 6.77 -15.61 0.41
C THR A 378 7.69 -16.83 0.41
N ASP A 379 7.47 -17.79 1.34
CA ASP A 379 8.31 -18.97 1.52
C ASP A 379 9.82 -18.67 1.58
N GLY A 380 10.16 -17.52 2.19
CA GLY A 380 11.53 -17.05 2.33
C GLY A 380 12.15 -16.42 1.07
N SER A 381 11.40 -16.31 -0.04
CA SER A 381 11.90 -15.75 -1.30
C SER A 381 12.15 -14.24 -1.21
N LEU A 382 11.33 -13.51 -0.45
CA LEU A 382 11.52 -12.10 -0.15
C LEU A 382 11.76 -11.90 1.34
N ASN A 383 12.78 -11.15 1.70
CA ASN A 383 13.02 -10.68 3.05
C ASN A 383 13.41 -9.21 3.04
N MET A 384 12.96 -8.48 4.04
CA MET A 384 13.22 -7.05 4.18
C MET A 384 14.07 -6.76 5.41
N ARG A 385 14.91 -5.72 5.29
CA ARG A 385 15.72 -5.20 6.39
C ARG A 385 15.66 -3.70 6.39
N TYR A 386 15.39 -3.13 7.56
CA TYR A 386 15.38 -1.70 7.75
C TYR A 386 16.66 -1.19 8.38
N TYR A 387 17.05 -0.01 7.94
CA TYR A 387 18.25 0.68 8.41
C TYR A 387 17.88 2.07 8.91
N ASP A 388 18.71 2.60 9.80
CA ASP A 388 18.66 4.02 10.17
C ASP A 388 19.42 4.89 9.16
N VAL A 389 19.41 6.20 9.36
CA VAL A 389 20.08 7.18 8.50
C VAL A 389 21.58 6.98 8.37
N ASN A 390 22.23 6.28 9.32
CA ASN A 390 23.66 5.98 9.31
C ASN A 390 23.97 4.58 8.79
N GLY A 391 22.97 3.82 8.35
CA GLY A 391 23.11 2.45 7.86
C GLY A 391 23.14 1.38 8.96
N GLY A 392 22.84 1.75 10.21
CA GLY A 392 22.64 0.81 11.31
C GLY A 392 21.33 0.04 11.14
N LYS A 393 21.34 -1.28 11.45
CA LYS A 393 20.10 -2.08 11.38
C LYS A 393 19.12 -1.68 12.47
N ILE A 394 17.86 -1.43 12.10
CA ILE A 394 16.79 -1.16 13.03
C ILE A 394 16.37 -2.46 13.71
N GLN A 395 16.42 -2.48 15.06
CA GLN A 395 16.01 -3.62 15.87
C GLN A 395 14.57 -3.48 16.36
N LYS A 396 14.10 -2.25 16.57
CA LYS A 396 12.78 -1.94 17.10
C LYS A 396 12.14 -0.83 16.27
N LEU A 397 11.05 -1.13 15.58
CA LEU A 397 10.36 -0.20 14.69
C LEU A 397 9.86 1.06 15.43
N SER A 398 9.29 0.88 16.63
CA SER A 398 8.76 2.01 17.41
C SER A 398 9.78 3.08 17.76
N ALA A 399 11.09 2.80 17.70
CA ALA A 399 12.14 3.79 17.91
C ALA A 399 12.34 4.74 16.71
N ASN A 400 11.75 4.43 15.56
CA ASN A 400 11.87 5.19 14.32
C ASN A 400 10.54 5.81 13.87
N VAL A 401 9.54 5.82 14.75
CA VAL A 401 8.28 6.54 14.53
C VAL A 401 8.58 8.03 14.45
N LEU A 402 8.05 8.69 13.42
CA LEU A 402 8.16 10.13 13.26
C LEU A 402 7.37 10.85 14.35
N THR A 403 7.82 12.05 14.72
CA THR A 403 7.19 12.80 15.78
C THR A 403 6.80 14.21 15.35
N TYR A 404 5.65 14.67 15.84
CA TYR A 404 5.17 16.03 15.76
C TYR A 404 4.95 16.58 17.16
N LYS A 405 5.64 17.65 17.53
CA LYS A 405 5.57 18.27 18.88
C LYS A 405 5.67 17.23 20.03
N LYS A 406 6.61 16.31 19.94
CA LYS A 406 6.87 15.21 20.91
C LYS A 406 5.81 14.11 20.97
N LYS A 407 4.80 14.11 20.10
CA LYS A 407 3.84 13.01 19.92
C LYS A 407 4.18 12.25 18.66
N GLU A 408 3.68 11.04 18.51
CA GLU A 408 3.82 10.30 17.25
C GLU A 408 3.12 11.04 16.11
N LEU A 409 3.79 11.18 14.96
CA LEU A 409 3.18 11.77 13.78
C LEU A 409 2.18 10.79 13.19
N LYS A 410 0.91 11.19 13.15
CA LYS A 410 -0.18 10.39 12.59
C LYS A 410 -0.34 10.64 11.10
N SER A 411 -0.81 9.61 10.37
CA SER A 411 -1.11 9.67 8.94
C SER A 411 -1.95 10.90 8.59
N PHE A 412 -3.10 11.07 9.24
CA PHE A 412 -3.97 12.21 8.98
C PHE A 412 -3.27 13.56 9.17
N LYS A 413 -2.38 13.65 10.19
CA LYS A 413 -1.64 14.90 10.43
C LYS A 413 -0.62 15.20 9.35
N ALA A 414 0.03 14.19 8.79
CA ALA A 414 0.92 14.36 7.63
C ALA A 414 0.11 14.84 6.42
N ILE A 415 -1.05 14.24 6.15
CA ILE A 415 -1.96 14.65 5.07
C ILE A 415 -2.44 16.10 5.29
N CYS A 416 -2.89 16.45 6.48
CA CYS A 416 -3.28 17.83 6.81
C CYS A 416 -2.12 18.82 6.61
N THR A 417 -0.90 18.44 6.98
CA THR A 417 0.28 19.29 6.79
C THR A 417 0.53 19.52 5.32
N TYR A 418 0.59 18.44 4.53
CA TYR A 418 0.77 18.49 3.09
C TYR A 418 -0.27 19.39 2.40
N LEU A 419 -1.56 19.16 2.67
CA LEU A 419 -2.66 19.95 2.11
C LEU A 419 -2.53 21.44 2.44
N SER A 420 -2.09 21.78 3.67
CA SER A 420 -1.94 23.18 4.09
C SER A 420 -0.75 23.90 3.44
N GLU A 421 0.21 23.16 2.87
CA GLU A 421 1.40 23.67 2.19
C GLU A 421 1.24 23.78 0.67
N LEU A 422 0.11 23.30 0.12
CA LEU A 422 -0.21 23.43 -1.29
C LEU A 422 -0.30 24.89 -1.73
N GLU A 423 -0.14 25.14 -3.02
CA GLU A 423 -0.33 26.48 -3.61
C GLU A 423 -1.74 26.99 -3.31
N ARG A 424 -1.85 28.32 -3.15
CA ARG A 424 -3.11 28.95 -2.78
C ARG A 424 -3.82 29.48 -4.00
N ASN A 425 -5.14 29.27 -4.05
CA ASN A 425 -6.01 29.83 -5.08
C ASN A 425 -6.26 31.35 -4.87
N SER A 426 -7.10 31.94 -5.71
CA SER A 426 -7.47 33.37 -5.65
C SER A 426 -8.07 33.81 -4.31
N ASP A 427 -8.69 32.90 -3.58
CA ASP A 427 -9.33 33.16 -2.28
C ASP A 427 -8.39 32.94 -1.11
N ASN A 428 -7.09 32.76 -1.40
CA ASN A 428 -6.04 32.49 -0.44
C ASN A 428 -6.24 31.19 0.37
N ILE A 429 -6.94 30.23 -0.21
CA ILE A 429 -7.15 28.87 0.33
C ILE A 429 -6.18 27.94 -0.38
N ALA A 430 -5.49 27.06 0.34
CA ALA A 430 -4.69 26.00 -0.27
C ALA A 430 -5.57 25.17 -1.23
N GLU A 431 -5.07 24.82 -2.39
CA GLU A 431 -5.84 24.11 -3.41
C GLU A 431 -5.10 22.90 -3.95
N VAL A 432 -5.81 21.80 -4.11
CA VAL A 432 -5.26 20.57 -4.69
C VAL A 432 -4.90 20.82 -6.15
N SER A 433 -3.64 20.51 -6.48
CA SER A 433 -3.13 20.67 -7.84
C SER A 433 -3.90 19.81 -8.84
N SER A 434 -4.13 20.37 -10.04
CA SER A 434 -4.72 19.63 -11.16
C SER A 434 -3.89 18.43 -11.62
N SER A 435 -2.63 18.32 -11.21
CA SER A 435 -1.79 17.13 -11.44
C SER A 435 -2.38 15.85 -10.81
N TYR A 436 -3.15 15.99 -9.71
CA TYR A 436 -3.84 14.85 -9.06
C TYR A 436 -5.17 14.47 -9.73
N LYS A 437 -5.60 15.16 -10.80
CA LYS A 437 -6.83 14.79 -11.50
C LYS A 437 -6.77 13.37 -12.09
N ASN A 438 -5.58 12.95 -12.48
CA ASN A 438 -5.30 11.58 -12.93
C ASN A 438 -4.23 10.97 -12.02
N ALA A 439 -4.27 9.66 -11.86
CA ALA A 439 -3.23 8.94 -11.15
C ALA A 439 -1.87 9.09 -11.85
N ALA A 440 -0.79 9.18 -11.06
CA ALA A 440 0.57 9.19 -11.58
C ALA A 440 0.94 7.82 -12.15
N GLU A 441 1.71 7.80 -13.24
CA GLU A 441 2.26 6.57 -13.79
C GLU A 441 3.44 6.08 -12.94
N VAL A 442 3.14 5.38 -11.86
CA VAL A 442 4.12 4.80 -10.94
C VAL A 442 4.47 3.37 -11.36
N LYS A 443 3.46 2.60 -11.77
CA LYS A 443 3.55 1.20 -12.19
C LYS A 443 3.24 1.14 -13.67
N THR A 444 4.19 0.67 -14.48
CA THR A 444 4.03 0.57 -15.93
C THR A 444 4.31 -0.86 -16.38
N GLU A 445 3.33 -1.48 -17.03
CA GLU A 445 3.48 -2.81 -17.61
C GLU A 445 4.22 -2.71 -18.96
N ASP A 446 5.30 -3.49 -19.11
CA ASP A 446 5.91 -3.77 -20.41
C ASP A 446 5.25 -5.01 -21.01
N THR A 447 4.45 -4.80 -22.04
CA THR A 447 3.72 -5.87 -22.75
C THR A 447 4.54 -6.50 -23.87
N GLU A 448 5.76 -6.03 -24.16
CA GLU A 448 6.61 -6.59 -25.20
C GLU A 448 7.28 -7.90 -24.75
N PHE A 449 6.82 -9.02 -25.31
CA PHE A 449 7.50 -10.29 -25.10
C PHE A 449 8.79 -10.37 -25.91
N THR A 450 9.92 -10.48 -25.22
CA THR A 450 11.20 -10.82 -25.82
C THR A 450 11.81 -12.05 -25.15
N LEU A 451 12.34 -12.99 -25.95
CA LEU A 451 13.06 -14.16 -25.40
C LEU A 451 14.22 -13.76 -24.48
N TRP A 452 14.90 -12.66 -24.79
CA TRP A 452 15.97 -12.14 -23.95
C TRP A 452 15.43 -11.55 -22.65
N GLY A 453 14.31 -10.81 -22.70
CA GLY A 453 13.62 -10.29 -21.50
C GLY A 453 13.19 -11.42 -20.56
N PHE A 454 12.66 -12.51 -21.11
CA PHE A 454 12.25 -13.68 -20.33
C PHE A 454 13.43 -14.31 -19.55
N PHE A 455 14.63 -14.33 -20.12
CA PHE A 455 15.82 -14.89 -19.48
C PHE A 455 16.67 -13.85 -18.72
N LYS A 456 16.44 -12.56 -18.92
CA LYS A 456 17.17 -11.49 -18.23
C LYS A 456 16.91 -11.59 -16.71
N ASN A 457 17.97 -11.63 -15.93
CA ASN A 457 17.92 -11.72 -14.45
C ASN A 457 17.36 -13.04 -13.88
N THR A 458 17.26 -14.12 -14.67
CA THR A 458 16.97 -15.44 -14.12
C THR A 458 18.10 -15.90 -13.18
N THR A 459 17.73 -16.41 -12.00
CA THR A 459 18.72 -16.99 -11.09
C THR A 459 19.30 -18.30 -11.67
N GLU A 460 20.51 -18.70 -11.26
CA GLU A 460 21.10 -19.98 -11.68
C GLU A 460 20.17 -21.18 -11.43
N SER A 461 19.42 -21.15 -10.35
CA SER A 461 18.43 -22.18 -10.01
C SER A 461 17.26 -22.23 -11.00
N GLN A 462 16.74 -21.08 -11.40
CA GLN A 462 15.67 -20.95 -12.38
C GLN A 462 16.16 -21.34 -13.78
N LEU A 463 17.34 -20.85 -14.18
CA LEU A 463 17.98 -21.22 -15.45
C LEU A 463 18.18 -22.73 -15.55
N SER A 464 18.61 -23.40 -14.47
CA SER A 464 18.74 -24.84 -14.40
C SER A 464 17.41 -25.59 -14.63
N LYS A 465 16.28 -25.07 -14.09
CA LYS A 465 14.95 -25.66 -14.33
C LYS A 465 14.53 -25.53 -15.79
N TYR A 466 14.79 -24.38 -16.43
CA TYR A 466 14.47 -24.21 -17.87
C TYR A 466 15.34 -25.06 -18.77
N ILE A 467 16.64 -25.14 -18.49
CA ILE A 467 17.53 -26.05 -19.26
C ILE A 467 17.05 -27.49 -19.17
N LYS A 468 16.59 -27.93 -17.98
CA LYS A 468 16.01 -29.27 -17.81
C LYS A 468 14.69 -29.43 -18.58
N LEU A 469 13.82 -28.43 -18.57
CA LEU A 469 12.56 -28.46 -19.30
C LEU A 469 12.78 -28.50 -20.81
N VAL A 470 13.62 -27.61 -21.34
CA VAL A 470 13.94 -27.56 -22.78
C VAL A 470 14.67 -28.83 -23.24
N SER A 471 15.60 -29.35 -22.44
CA SER A 471 16.26 -30.62 -22.75
C SER A 471 15.27 -31.79 -22.70
N GLY A 472 14.31 -31.81 -21.78
CA GLY A 472 13.23 -32.80 -21.72
C GLY A 472 12.34 -32.77 -22.99
N ILE A 473 11.96 -31.57 -23.44
CA ILE A 473 11.18 -31.39 -24.68
C ILE A 473 11.97 -31.86 -25.92
N LEU A 474 13.25 -31.52 -26.02
CA LEU A 474 14.11 -31.95 -27.10
C LEU A 474 14.26 -33.49 -27.15
N VAL A 475 14.45 -34.13 -26.00
CA VAL A 475 14.51 -35.60 -25.88
C VAL A 475 13.17 -36.23 -26.31
N ALA A 476 12.04 -35.65 -25.90
CA ALA A 476 10.73 -36.14 -26.35
C ALA A 476 10.52 -36.02 -27.86
N ILE A 477 10.92 -34.90 -28.48
CA ILE A 477 10.86 -34.69 -29.93
C ILE A 477 11.76 -35.71 -30.67
N LEU A 478 12.98 -35.96 -30.15
CA LEU A 478 13.88 -36.95 -30.72
C LEU A 478 13.32 -38.36 -30.60
N ALA A 479 12.69 -38.71 -29.47
CA ALA A 479 12.05 -40.00 -29.27
C ALA A 479 10.86 -40.20 -30.25
N ILE A 480 10.04 -39.18 -30.48
CA ILE A 480 8.93 -39.19 -31.42
C ILE A 480 9.46 -39.38 -32.85
N LYS A 481 10.52 -38.69 -33.26
CA LYS A 481 11.15 -38.84 -34.58
C LYS A 481 11.74 -40.23 -34.77
N LEU A 482 12.38 -40.77 -33.73
CA LEU A 482 12.94 -42.12 -33.74
C LEU A 482 11.83 -43.18 -33.87
N LEU A 483 10.74 -43.06 -33.14
CA LEU A 483 9.57 -43.93 -33.26
C LEU A 483 8.94 -43.86 -34.66
N ALA A 484 8.77 -42.67 -35.23
CA ALA A 484 8.27 -42.49 -36.60
C ALA A 484 9.19 -43.14 -37.62
N PHE A 485 10.51 -43.04 -37.46
CA PHE A 485 11.50 -43.71 -38.32
C PHE A 485 11.44 -45.23 -38.20
N ILE A 486 11.29 -45.79 -36.99
CA ILE A 486 11.16 -47.24 -36.76
C ILE A 486 9.86 -47.75 -37.40
N ILE A 487 8.74 -47.03 -37.27
CA ILE A 487 7.45 -47.39 -37.87
C ILE A 487 7.56 -47.35 -39.39
N SER A 488 8.19 -46.34 -39.98
CA SER A 488 8.42 -46.20 -41.41
C SER A 488 9.26 -47.39 -41.93
N LYS A 489 10.35 -47.74 -41.28
CA LYS A 489 11.20 -48.87 -41.64
C LYS A 489 10.51 -50.24 -41.51
N LYS A 490 9.61 -50.38 -40.52
CA LYS A 490 8.81 -51.58 -40.37
C LYS A 490 7.81 -51.72 -41.53
N LYS A 491 7.20 -50.60 -41.93
CA LYS A 491 6.24 -50.57 -43.06
C LYS A 491 6.90 -50.91 -44.41
N GLU A 492 8.13 -50.38 -44.68
CA GLU A 492 8.93 -50.78 -45.85
C GLU A 492 9.24 -52.27 -45.85
N LYS A 493 9.65 -52.86 -44.72
CA LYS A 493 9.92 -54.28 -44.60
C LYS A 493 8.68 -55.18 -44.82
N ASP A 494 7.54 -54.73 -44.31
CA ASP A 494 6.26 -55.46 -44.48
C ASP A 494 5.76 -55.37 -45.93
N GLU A 495 6.02 -54.26 -46.65
CA GLU A 495 5.72 -54.09 -48.07
C GLU A 495 6.67 -54.94 -48.94
N GLU A 496 7.99 -54.98 -48.68
CA GLU A 496 8.95 -55.88 -49.37
C GLU A 496 8.60 -57.34 -49.16
N SER A 497 8.21 -57.76 -47.95
CA SER A 497 7.80 -59.15 -47.68
C SER A 497 6.49 -59.55 -48.41
N GLN A 498 5.57 -58.58 -48.58
CA GLN A 498 4.33 -58.83 -49.36
C GLN A 498 4.60 -58.90 -50.88
N ASP A 499 5.55 -58.13 -51.37
CA ASP A 499 5.94 -58.18 -52.78
C ASP A 499 6.75 -59.46 -53.14
N GLU A 500 7.59 -59.96 -52.26
CA GLU A 500 8.26 -61.29 -52.40
C GLU A 500 7.25 -62.42 -52.34
N LEU A 501 6.22 -62.37 -51.48
CA LEU A 501 5.14 -63.36 -51.44
C LEU A 501 4.26 -63.40 -52.77
N LYS A 502 4.09 -62.26 -53.42
CA LYS A 502 3.38 -62.13 -54.68
C LYS A 502 4.20 -62.64 -55.86
N GLN A 503 5.52 -62.56 -55.85
CA GLN A 503 6.43 -63.07 -56.89
C GLN A 503 6.64 -64.58 -56.78
N THR A 504 6.50 -65.20 -55.65
CA THR A 504 6.64 -66.67 -55.47
C THR A 504 5.33 -67.43 -55.61
N GLY A 505 4.16 -66.78 -55.79
CA GLY A 505 2.85 -67.40 -55.96
C GLY A 505 2.39 -67.57 -57.38
N THR A 506 3.23 -67.31 -58.42
CA THR A 506 2.92 -67.53 -59.86
C THR A 506 3.95 -68.50 -60.43
N GLY A 507 3.86 -69.76 -60.01
CA GLY A 507 4.61 -70.88 -60.56
C GLY A 507 3.77 -72.13 -60.54
#